data_db487b37fb59cb1411d3d847e5d23ec1
#
_entry.id   db487b37fb59cb1411d3d847e5d23ec1
#
_cell.length_a   1.000
_cell.length_b   1.000
_cell.length_c   1.000
_cell.angle_alpha   90.00
_cell.angle_beta   90.00
_cell.angle_gamma   90.00
#
_symmetry.space_group_name_H-M   'P 1'
#
loop_
_entity.id
_entity.type
_entity.pdbx_description
1 polymer ?
#
loop_
_entity_poly.entity_id
_entity_poly.type
_entity_poly.pdbx_seq_one_letter_code
_entity_poly.pdbx_strand_id
1 'polypeptide(L)' 'MKVRYDREGDILAIEWLPGGVIDHAEHTGSLIAHFTADGQLALLEILDARRFLAQVLQVALQGEGVLT' A
#
# COMPACT_ATOMS: atom_id res chain seq x y z
N MET A 1 -7.03 -7.10 -9.73
CA MET A 1 -6.62 -6.39 -8.51
C MET A 1 -7.59 -6.71 -7.38
N LYS A 2 -7.07 -6.99 -6.22
CA LYS A 2 -7.89 -7.32 -5.05
C LYS A 2 -7.51 -6.40 -3.91
N VAL A 3 -8.51 -5.82 -3.24
CA VAL A 3 -8.30 -4.88 -2.13
C VAL A 3 -8.96 -5.44 -0.88
N ARG A 4 -8.22 -5.47 0.22
CA ARG A 4 -8.73 -5.92 1.52
C ARG A 4 -8.36 -4.92 2.59
N TYR A 5 -9.27 -4.69 3.52
CA TYR A 5 -9.01 -3.83 4.67
C TYR A 5 -9.25 -4.59 5.96
N ASP A 6 -8.23 -4.62 6.83
CA ASP A 6 -8.32 -5.17 8.17
C ASP A 6 -8.61 -4.04 9.15
N ARG A 7 -9.82 -4.02 9.68
CA ARG A 7 -10.27 -2.95 10.58
C ARG A 7 -9.54 -2.95 11.91
N GLU A 8 -9.22 -4.13 12.45
CA GLU A 8 -8.55 -4.22 13.74
C GLU A 8 -7.11 -3.73 13.66
N GLY A 9 -6.39 -4.15 12.64
CA GLY A 9 -5.01 -3.75 12.45
C GLY A 9 -4.84 -2.43 11.74
N ASP A 10 -5.91 -1.89 11.15
CA ASP A 10 -5.87 -0.68 10.32
C ASP A 10 -4.86 -0.84 9.17
N ILE A 11 -4.97 -1.96 8.46
CA ILE A 11 -4.07 -2.31 7.36
C ILE A 11 -4.88 -2.46 6.07
N LEU A 12 -4.50 -1.69 5.04
CA LEU A 12 -5.07 -1.84 3.71
C LEU A 12 -4.10 -2.64 2.86
N ALA A 13 -4.58 -3.73 2.26
CA ALA A 13 -3.78 -4.58 1.39
C ALA A 13 -4.31 -4.52 -0.03
N ILE A 14 -3.44 -4.23 -0.99
CA ILE A 14 -3.78 -4.16 -2.40
C ILE A 14 -2.95 -5.21 -3.15
N GLU A 15 -3.62 -6.23 -3.69
CA GLU A 15 -2.97 -7.28 -4.46
C GLU A 15 -3.12 -6.98 -5.95
N TRP A 16 -1.99 -6.76 -6.63
CA TRP A 16 -1.97 -6.58 -8.09
C TRP A 16 -1.83 -7.90 -8.82
N LEU A 17 -1.08 -8.85 -8.22
CA LEU A 17 -0.83 -10.17 -8.80
C LEU A 17 -1.31 -11.25 -7.83
N PRO A 18 -2.64 -11.51 -7.77
CA PRO A 18 -3.17 -12.58 -6.91
C PRO A 18 -2.55 -13.91 -7.31
N GLY A 19 -2.03 -14.64 -6.34
CA GLY A 19 -1.34 -15.91 -6.59
C GLY A 19 0.12 -15.75 -6.99
N GLY A 20 0.64 -14.52 -7.11
CA GLY A 20 2.05 -14.29 -7.38
C GLY A 20 2.91 -14.77 -6.22
N VAL A 21 4.09 -15.31 -6.54
CA VAL A 21 5.04 -15.79 -5.52
C VAL A 21 5.89 -14.62 -5.06
N ILE A 22 5.81 -14.29 -3.78
CA ILE A 22 6.57 -13.20 -3.19
C ILE A 22 8.02 -13.66 -2.97
N ASP A 23 8.95 -12.87 -3.47
CA ASP A 23 10.39 -13.11 -3.30
C ASP A 23 10.95 -12.27 -2.15
N HIS A 24 10.64 -10.98 -2.15
CA HIS A 24 11.15 -10.06 -1.14
C HIS A 24 10.16 -8.93 -0.89
N ALA A 25 10.37 -8.20 0.21
CA ALA A 25 9.56 -7.05 0.56
C ALA A 25 10.45 -5.87 0.94
N GLU A 26 9.99 -4.66 0.64
CA GLU A 26 10.63 -3.43 1.06
C GLU A 26 9.67 -2.67 1.97
N HIS A 27 10.21 -2.16 3.08
CA HIS A 27 9.42 -1.47 4.09
C HIS A 27 9.89 -0.02 4.19
N THR A 28 8.98 0.91 3.94
CA THR A 28 9.25 2.35 4.01
C THR A 28 8.11 3.04 4.74
N GLY A 29 8.37 3.53 5.95
CA GLY A 29 7.34 4.17 6.76
C GLY A 29 6.15 3.25 7.00
N SER A 30 4.97 3.68 6.55
CA SER A 30 3.74 2.91 6.69
C SER A 30 3.50 1.94 5.54
N LEU A 31 4.42 1.84 4.58
CA LEU A 31 4.23 1.04 3.38
C LEU A 31 5.13 -0.18 3.39
N ILE A 32 4.55 -1.33 3.03
CA ILE A 32 5.29 -2.56 2.81
C ILE A 32 4.96 -3.04 1.40
N ALA A 33 5.95 -3.00 0.51
CA ALA A 33 5.80 -3.42 -0.87
C ALA A 33 6.41 -4.81 -1.05
N HIS A 34 5.63 -5.75 -1.57
CA HIS A 34 6.05 -7.13 -1.79
C HIS A 34 6.24 -7.36 -3.27
N PHE A 35 7.41 -7.89 -3.64
CA PHE A 35 7.81 -8.06 -5.03
C PHE A 35 8.02 -9.53 -5.38
N THR A 36 7.79 -9.86 -6.64
CA THR A 36 8.17 -11.15 -7.21
C THR A 36 9.67 -11.15 -7.51
N ALA A 37 10.22 -12.33 -7.85
CA ALA A 37 11.65 -12.48 -8.15
C ALA A 37 12.08 -11.64 -9.34
N ASP A 38 11.18 -11.40 -10.30
CA ASP A 38 11.47 -10.56 -11.48
C ASP A 38 11.19 -9.07 -11.25
N GLY A 39 10.94 -8.67 -10.00
CA GLY A 39 10.82 -7.27 -9.64
C GLY A 39 9.44 -6.64 -9.83
N GLN A 40 8.40 -7.46 -10.08
CA GLN A 40 7.04 -6.93 -10.20
C GLN A 40 6.42 -6.72 -8.82
N LEU A 41 5.70 -5.61 -8.65
CA LEU A 41 4.95 -5.36 -7.43
C LEU A 41 3.73 -6.29 -7.39
N ALA A 42 3.69 -7.16 -6.39
CA ALA A 42 2.61 -8.12 -6.25
C ALA A 42 1.57 -7.67 -5.22
N LEU A 43 2.03 -7.11 -4.10
CA LEU A 43 1.17 -6.73 -2.99
C LEU A 43 1.72 -5.47 -2.32
N LEU A 44 0.83 -4.54 -2.00
CA LEU A 44 1.17 -3.37 -1.20
C LEU A 44 0.34 -3.39 0.07
N GLU A 45 0.99 -3.31 1.23
CA GLU A 45 0.32 -3.16 2.51
C GLU A 45 0.56 -1.76 3.04
N ILE A 46 -0.53 -1.11 3.47
CA ILE A 46 -0.50 0.23 4.03
C ILE A 46 -0.88 0.12 5.51
N LEU A 47 0.10 0.32 6.38
CA LEU A 47 -0.10 0.33 7.83
C LEU A 47 -0.63 1.70 8.24
N ASP A 48 -1.37 1.75 9.35
CA ASP A 48 -2.03 2.99 9.78
C ASP A 48 -2.81 3.61 8.61
N ALA A 49 -3.60 2.78 7.95
CA ALA A 49 -4.21 3.14 6.67
C ALA A 49 -5.11 4.37 6.75
N ARG A 50 -5.84 4.55 7.84
CA ARG A 50 -6.72 5.71 8.00
C ARG A 50 -5.94 7.01 7.96
N ARG A 51 -4.81 7.05 8.68
CA ARG A 51 -3.95 8.24 8.70
C ARG A 51 -3.37 8.51 7.32
N PHE A 52 -2.82 7.47 6.68
CA PHE A 52 -2.24 7.60 5.35
C PHE A 52 -3.26 8.10 4.34
N LEU A 53 -4.45 7.48 4.31
CA LEU A 53 -5.50 7.85 3.36
C LEU A 53 -6.03 9.25 3.62
N ALA A 54 -6.12 9.66 4.88
CA ALA A 54 -6.53 11.03 5.22
C ALA A 54 -5.52 12.05 4.68
N GLN A 55 -4.23 11.76 4.77
CA GLN A 55 -3.18 12.63 4.23
C GLN A 55 -3.23 12.70 2.71
N VAL A 56 -3.40 11.56 2.05
CA VAL A 56 -3.53 11.50 0.59
C VAL A 56 -4.73 12.31 0.13
N LEU A 57 -5.87 12.13 0.80
CA LEU A 57 -7.09 12.86 0.45
C LEU A 57 -6.94 14.37 0.65
N GLN A 58 -6.28 14.77 1.74
CA GLN A 58 -6.02 16.18 2.00
C GLN A 58 -5.17 16.80 0.91
N VAL A 59 -4.10 16.12 0.50
CA VAL A 59 -3.23 16.58 -0.59
C VAL A 59 -4.00 16.68 -1.90
N ALA A 60 -4.82 15.67 -2.21
CA ALA A 60 -5.62 15.65 -3.43
C ALA A 60 -6.64 16.79 -3.47
N LEU A 61 -7.26 17.11 -2.33
CA LEU A 61 -8.24 18.19 -2.25
C LEU A 61 -7.61 19.58 -2.40
N GLN A 62 -6.31 19.71 -2.13
CA GLN A 62 -5.57 20.95 -2.35
C GLN A 62 -5.18 21.16 -3.81
N GLY A 63 -5.30 20.14 -4.63
CA GLY A 63 -5.02 20.19 -6.07
C GLY A 63 -3.57 20.02 -6.45
N GLU A 64 -2.64 20.76 -5.84
CA GLU A 64 -1.22 20.73 -6.18
C GLU A 64 -0.35 20.36 -4.99
N GLY A 65 -0.80 19.41 -4.19
CA GLY A 65 -0.02 18.93 -3.07
C GLY A 65 0.99 17.88 -3.48
N VAL A 66 2.05 17.73 -2.66
CA VAL A 66 3.03 16.67 -2.80
C VAL A 66 3.04 15.86 -1.51
N LEU A 67 2.83 14.55 -1.64
CA LEU A 67 2.93 13.64 -0.51
C LEU A 67 4.35 13.10 -0.41
N THR A 68 5.01 13.37 0.69
CA THR A 68 6.38 12.95 0.94
C THR A 68 6.49 12.07 2.17
#